data_9d942524d590a7a2fee76c7c9d245cfa
#
_entry.id   9d942524d590a7a2fee76c7c9d245cfa
#
_cell.length_a   1.000
_cell.length_b   1.000
_cell.length_c   1.000
_cell.angle_alpha   90.00
_cell.angle_beta   90.00
_cell.angle_gamma   90.00
#
_symmetry.space_group_name_H-M   'P 1'
#
loop_
_entity.id
_entity.type
_entity.pdbx_description
1 polymer ?
#
loop_
_entity_poly.entity_id
_entity_poly.type
_entity_poly.pdbx_seq_one_letter_code
_entity_poly.pdbx_strand_id
1 'polypeptide(L)'
;MGRLAVVLGSSALGPGGEEIAAAAAEHGAAIVQRHSGDPYLLPHEIDHVGNLRHLAEQGCDRVLAISSVGSLRAELAVGTLVCPDDFIALHVGPSIYGDARAHTAPGFDPRWRAEVIAAWAAGGQAPHDGGVYWQTLGPRFETPAEIDVISAHADVVGMTVASECILARELDLSYAAICMVDNLANGLGEAELSVAELEADRIRNATVLRDGLAAVLPQLGAVGP
;
A
#
# COMPACT_ATOMS: atom_id res chain seq x y z
N MET A 1 -14.17 19.26 -1.15
CA MET A 1 -13.37 18.03 -1.06
C MET A 1 -12.19 18.29 -0.16
N GLY A 2 -11.81 17.33 0.68
CA GLY A 2 -10.62 17.44 1.52
C GLY A 2 -9.33 17.20 0.76
N ARG A 3 -8.27 17.06 1.50
CA ARG A 3 -6.90 16.93 0.98
C ARG A 3 -6.56 15.45 0.72
N LEU A 4 -5.88 15.17 -0.40
CA LEU A 4 -5.29 13.85 -0.65
C LEU A 4 -4.09 13.60 0.27
N ALA A 5 -3.99 12.39 0.81
CA ALA A 5 -2.78 11.87 1.43
C ALA A 5 -2.17 10.75 0.58
N VAL A 6 -0.84 10.71 0.51
CA VAL A 6 -0.08 9.61 -0.11
C VAL A 6 0.81 8.97 0.96
N VAL A 7 0.63 7.67 1.18
CA VAL A 7 1.48 6.89 2.09
C VAL A 7 2.44 6.04 1.27
N LEU A 8 3.73 6.32 1.39
CA LEU A 8 4.79 5.68 0.60
C LEU A 8 5.40 4.51 1.37
N GLY A 9 5.35 3.32 0.77
CA GLY A 9 5.99 2.10 1.28
C GLY A 9 7.45 1.96 0.84
N SER A 10 8.03 0.81 1.13
CA SER A 10 9.44 0.51 0.88
C SER A 10 9.85 0.58 -0.60
N SER A 11 8.97 0.25 -1.53
CA SER A 11 9.23 0.36 -2.98
C SER A 11 9.37 1.81 -3.47
N ALA A 12 8.92 2.78 -2.68
CA ALA A 12 9.11 4.21 -2.95
C ALA A 12 10.27 4.82 -2.16
N LEU A 13 11.03 4.02 -1.40
CA LEU A 13 12.24 4.44 -0.70
C LEU A 13 13.46 4.17 -1.59
N GLY A 14 14.32 5.14 -1.71
CA GLY A 14 15.53 5.03 -2.54
C GLY A 14 15.66 6.18 -3.53
N PRO A 15 16.55 6.08 -4.51
CA PRO A 15 16.68 7.08 -5.56
C PRO A 15 15.34 7.28 -6.26
N GLY A 16 14.69 8.44 -6.06
CA GLY A 16 13.37 8.77 -6.59
C GLY A 16 12.26 8.92 -5.54
N GLY A 17 12.43 8.46 -4.30
CA GLY A 17 11.45 8.66 -3.23
C GLY A 17 11.26 10.14 -2.87
N GLU A 18 12.34 10.93 -2.89
CA GLU A 18 12.28 12.38 -2.71
C GLU A 18 11.55 13.07 -3.87
N GLU A 19 11.74 12.59 -5.10
CA GLU A 19 11.05 13.11 -6.28
C GLU A 19 9.54 12.83 -6.22
N ILE A 20 9.13 11.63 -5.76
CA ILE A 20 7.73 11.29 -5.53
C ILE A 20 7.12 12.21 -4.46
N ALA A 21 7.85 12.41 -3.36
CA ALA A 21 7.40 13.29 -2.29
C ALA A 21 7.24 14.74 -2.77
N ALA A 22 8.20 15.24 -3.56
CA ALA A 22 8.13 16.57 -4.14
C ALA A 22 6.95 16.71 -5.11
N ALA A 23 6.75 15.75 -6.02
CA ALA A 23 5.63 15.75 -6.96
C ALA A 23 4.27 15.72 -6.22
N ALA A 24 4.13 14.92 -5.19
CA ALA A 24 2.91 14.88 -4.40
C ALA A 24 2.66 16.21 -3.67
N ALA A 25 3.71 16.84 -3.13
CA ALA A 25 3.61 18.15 -2.48
C ALA A 25 3.22 19.27 -3.47
N GLU A 26 3.72 19.25 -4.70
CA GLU A 26 3.33 20.18 -5.77
C GLU A 26 1.83 20.14 -6.08
N HIS A 27 1.21 18.97 -5.93
CA HIS A 27 -0.23 18.77 -6.09
C HIS A 27 -1.02 18.90 -4.78
N GLY A 28 -0.42 19.44 -3.72
CA GLY A 28 -1.06 19.72 -2.45
C GLY A 28 -1.35 18.48 -1.59
N ALA A 29 -0.87 17.31 -1.96
CA ALA A 29 -1.02 16.10 -1.17
C ALA A 29 -0.20 16.14 0.12
N ALA A 30 -0.73 15.54 1.19
CA ALA A 30 0.05 15.23 2.38
C ALA A 30 0.83 13.93 2.15
N ILE A 31 2.02 13.82 2.71
CA ILE A 31 2.88 12.66 2.49
C ILE A 31 3.30 12.06 3.81
N VAL A 32 3.21 10.73 3.89
CA VAL A 32 3.83 9.92 4.94
C VAL A 32 4.76 8.91 4.28
N GLN A 33 6.02 8.93 4.66
CA GLN A 33 6.95 7.84 4.37
C GLN A 33 6.84 6.80 5.48
N ARG A 34 6.18 5.70 5.20
CA ARG A 34 5.79 4.66 6.18
C ARG A 34 6.98 4.11 6.98
N HIS A 35 8.09 3.88 6.31
CA HIS A 35 9.31 3.35 6.91
C HIS A 35 10.32 4.45 7.23
N SER A 36 9.85 5.68 7.45
CA SER A 36 10.66 6.88 7.51
C SER A 36 11.85 6.79 8.42
N GLY A 37 12.94 7.37 7.96
CA GLY A 37 14.05 7.73 8.79
C GLY A 37 15.30 6.91 8.60
N ASP A 38 16.31 7.35 9.30
CA ASP A 38 17.53 6.63 9.58
C ASP A 38 17.57 6.43 11.11
N PRO A 39 17.41 5.19 11.61
CA PRO A 39 17.33 3.91 10.86
C PRO A 39 15.95 3.65 10.20
N TYR A 40 15.96 2.80 9.16
CA TYR A 40 14.77 2.26 8.52
C TYR A 40 13.87 1.52 9.52
N LEU A 41 12.58 1.91 9.62
CA LEU A 41 11.62 1.24 10.49
C LEU A 41 11.13 -0.07 9.88
N LEU A 42 11.29 -1.16 10.61
CA LEU A 42 10.73 -2.45 10.22
C LEU A 42 9.19 -2.43 10.28
N PRO A 43 8.49 -3.27 9.51
CA PRO A 43 7.02 -3.23 9.42
C PRO A 43 6.29 -3.25 10.77
N HIS A 44 6.78 -4.01 11.74
CA HIS A 44 6.18 -4.12 13.08
C HIS A 44 6.52 -2.94 14.02
N GLU A 45 7.42 -2.05 13.62
CA GLU A 45 7.83 -0.85 14.36
C GLU A 45 7.11 0.42 13.89
N ILE A 46 6.36 0.34 12.78
CA ILE A 46 5.67 1.48 12.19
C ILE A 46 4.56 1.96 13.12
N ASP A 47 4.57 3.24 13.45
CA ASP A 47 3.46 3.90 14.16
C ASP A 47 2.33 4.23 13.17
N HIS A 48 1.57 3.21 12.78
CA HIS A 48 0.41 3.40 11.91
C HIS A 48 -0.63 4.35 12.52
N VAL A 49 -0.84 4.29 13.83
CA VAL A 49 -1.79 5.16 14.55
C VAL A 49 -1.38 6.62 14.45
N GLY A 50 -0.13 6.93 14.76
CA GLY A 50 0.41 8.29 14.65
C GLY A 50 0.35 8.82 13.22
N ASN A 51 0.72 7.99 12.25
CA ASN A 51 0.70 8.36 10.84
C ASN A 51 -0.70 8.72 10.35
N LEU A 52 -1.72 7.90 10.61
CA LEU A 52 -3.08 8.14 10.13
C LEU A 52 -3.75 9.30 10.87
N ARG A 53 -3.51 9.46 12.18
CA ARG A 53 -3.95 10.66 12.94
C ARG A 53 -3.38 11.93 12.35
N HIS A 54 -2.08 11.95 12.09
CA HIS A 54 -1.41 13.11 11.50
C HIS A 54 -2.04 13.52 10.17
N LEU A 55 -2.37 12.56 9.30
CA LEU A 55 -3.05 12.83 8.03
C LEU A 55 -4.46 13.41 8.24
N ALA A 56 -5.24 12.85 9.17
CA ALA A 56 -6.56 13.37 9.50
C ALA A 56 -6.50 14.81 10.06
N GLU A 57 -5.53 15.10 10.95
CA GLU A 57 -5.28 16.43 11.51
C GLU A 57 -4.86 17.46 10.43
N GLN A 58 -4.23 17.01 9.35
CA GLN A 58 -3.93 17.85 8.19
C GLN A 58 -5.11 18.11 7.27
N GLY A 59 -6.31 17.64 7.61
CA GLY A 59 -7.51 17.80 6.83
C GLY A 59 -7.61 16.90 5.61
N CYS A 60 -6.87 15.79 5.60
CA CYS A 60 -7.03 14.76 4.58
C CYS A 60 -8.37 14.06 4.73
N ASP A 61 -9.01 13.72 3.62
CA ASP A 61 -10.26 12.94 3.57
C ASP A 61 -10.08 11.62 2.80
N ARG A 62 -8.97 11.45 2.11
CA ARG A 62 -8.66 10.24 1.36
C ARG A 62 -7.17 9.94 1.35
N VAL A 63 -6.87 8.64 1.34
CA VAL A 63 -5.51 8.10 1.38
C VAL A 63 -5.29 7.19 0.18
N LEU A 64 -4.20 7.44 -0.55
CA LEU A 64 -3.60 6.51 -1.51
C LEU A 64 -2.34 5.93 -0.90
N ALA A 65 -2.36 4.64 -0.58
CA ALA A 65 -1.18 3.93 -0.11
C ALA A 65 -0.44 3.27 -1.27
N ILE A 66 0.88 3.35 -1.27
CA ILE A 66 1.77 2.62 -2.17
C ILE A 66 2.46 1.54 -1.35
N SER A 67 2.40 0.30 -1.80
CA SER A 67 2.94 -0.83 -1.06
C SER A 67 3.64 -1.82 -1.97
N SER A 68 4.59 -2.53 -1.39
CA SER A 68 5.30 -3.69 -1.96
C SER A 68 4.62 -4.96 -1.46
N VAL A 69 4.40 -5.93 -2.34
CA VAL A 69 3.76 -7.21 -1.99
C VAL A 69 4.43 -8.39 -2.68
N GLY A 70 4.33 -9.56 -2.05
CA GLY A 70 4.53 -10.83 -2.70
C GLY A 70 3.24 -11.32 -3.37
N SER A 71 3.33 -11.83 -4.59
CA SER A 71 2.19 -12.46 -5.25
C SER A 71 1.97 -13.88 -4.77
N LEU A 72 0.72 -14.22 -4.53
CA LEU A 72 0.23 -15.57 -4.21
C LEU A 72 -0.39 -16.26 -5.43
N ARG A 73 -0.33 -15.61 -6.60
CA ARG A 73 -0.90 -16.07 -7.87
C ARG A 73 0.13 -16.00 -9.00
N ALA A 74 0.25 -17.05 -9.77
CA ALA A 74 1.18 -17.08 -10.91
C ALA A 74 0.84 -16.04 -11.99
N GLU A 75 -0.44 -15.72 -12.15
CA GLU A 75 -0.95 -14.72 -13.11
C GLU A 75 -0.66 -13.28 -12.71
N LEU A 76 -0.40 -13.00 -11.44
CA LEU A 76 0.04 -11.70 -10.96
C LEU A 76 1.57 -11.68 -10.94
N ALA A 77 2.16 -11.53 -12.11
CA ALA A 77 3.61 -11.54 -12.29
C ALA A 77 4.30 -10.35 -11.60
N VAL A 78 5.61 -10.47 -11.38
CA VAL A 78 6.47 -9.37 -10.90
C VAL A 78 6.32 -8.15 -11.81
N GLY A 79 6.13 -6.97 -11.20
CA GLY A 79 5.85 -5.72 -11.90
C GLY A 79 4.36 -5.43 -12.10
N THR A 80 3.45 -6.35 -11.76
CA THR A 80 2.02 -6.10 -11.79
C THR A 80 1.63 -5.12 -10.67
N LEU A 81 0.80 -4.12 -11.01
CA LEU A 81 0.10 -3.29 -10.04
C LEU A 81 -1.22 -3.95 -9.65
N VAL A 82 -1.52 -4.04 -8.37
CA VAL A 82 -2.77 -4.58 -7.84
C VAL A 82 -3.44 -3.52 -6.96
N CYS A 83 -4.74 -3.29 -7.17
CA CYS A 83 -5.59 -2.48 -6.30
C CYS A 83 -6.54 -3.40 -5.54
N PRO A 84 -6.17 -3.91 -4.35
CA PRO A 84 -6.98 -4.88 -3.62
C PRO A 84 -8.32 -4.29 -3.20
N ASP A 85 -9.34 -5.14 -3.09
CA ASP A 85 -10.69 -4.75 -2.67
C ASP A 85 -11.11 -5.34 -1.31
N ASP A 86 -10.36 -6.30 -0.80
CA ASP A 86 -10.56 -6.87 0.53
C ASP A 86 -9.22 -7.28 1.17
N PHE A 87 -9.24 -7.61 2.46
CA PHE A 87 -8.06 -8.08 3.15
C PHE A 87 -8.35 -9.12 4.23
N ILE A 88 -7.32 -9.89 4.58
CA ILE A 88 -7.28 -10.79 5.73
C ILE A 88 -6.13 -10.37 6.63
N ALA A 89 -6.41 -10.09 7.92
CA ALA A 89 -5.43 -9.61 8.89
C ALA A 89 -5.72 -10.19 10.28
N LEU A 90 -5.56 -11.51 10.43
CA LEU A 90 -5.99 -12.26 11.64
C LEU A 90 -5.20 -11.91 12.91
N HIS A 91 -4.00 -11.35 12.76
CA HIS A 91 -3.08 -11.08 13.87
C HIS A 91 -2.81 -9.59 14.11
N VAL A 92 -3.50 -8.71 13.37
CA VAL A 92 -3.35 -7.26 13.51
C VAL A 92 -4.71 -6.61 13.75
N GLY A 93 -4.75 -5.68 14.65
CA GLY A 93 -5.97 -4.95 14.99
C GLY A 93 -5.63 -3.63 15.68
N PRO A 94 -4.91 -2.71 14.98
CA PRO A 94 -4.65 -1.41 15.53
C PRO A 94 -5.95 -0.62 15.68
N SER A 95 -6.03 0.27 16.67
CA SER A 95 -7.17 1.15 16.85
C SER A 95 -6.75 2.54 17.29
N ILE A 96 -7.46 3.55 16.78
CA ILE A 96 -7.37 4.93 17.23
C ILE A 96 -8.04 5.09 18.61
N TYR A 97 -9.09 4.30 18.86
CA TYR A 97 -9.94 4.43 20.02
C TYR A 97 -9.73 3.32 21.03
N GLY A 98 -9.82 3.65 22.31
CA GLY A 98 -9.81 2.70 23.42
C GLY A 98 -11.23 2.39 23.96
N ASP A 99 -12.27 2.63 23.16
CA ASP A 99 -13.67 2.46 23.56
C ASP A 99 -14.51 1.89 22.40
N ALA A 100 -15.85 1.90 22.55
CA ALA A 100 -16.78 1.30 21.57
C ALA A 100 -16.70 1.89 20.15
N ARG A 101 -16.08 3.04 19.94
CA ARG A 101 -15.84 3.62 18.60
C ARG A 101 -14.90 2.76 17.76
N ALA A 102 -14.09 1.91 18.39
CA ALA A 102 -13.23 0.94 17.71
C ALA A 102 -14.01 -0.19 17.02
N HIS A 103 -15.29 -0.37 17.33
CA HIS A 103 -16.13 -1.41 16.69
C HIS A 103 -16.61 -0.94 15.31
N THR A 104 -15.69 -0.90 14.35
CA THR A 104 -15.97 -0.57 12.96
C THR A 104 -15.80 -1.80 12.06
N ALA A 105 -16.45 -1.80 10.90
CA ALA A 105 -16.18 -2.74 9.83
C ALA A 105 -15.22 -2.05 8.84
N PRO A 106 -13.93 -2.40 8.85
CA PRO A 106 -12.97 -1.79 7.94
C PRO A 106 -13.15 -2.31 6.52
N GLY A 107 -12.60 -1.60 5.54
CA GLY A 107 -12.59 -2.01 4.15
C GLY A 107 -12.05 -0.91 3.25
N PHE A 108 -11.59 -1.28 2.09
CA PHE A 108 -11.23 -0.33 1.04
C PHE A 108 -12.47 0.43 0.58
N ASP A 109 -12.35 1.73 0.31
CA ASP A 109 -13.45 2.54 -0.20
C ASP A 109 -13.70 2.24 -1.69
N PRO A 110 -14.86 1.68 -2.07
CA PRO A 110 -15.08 1.25 -3.46
C PRO A 110 -15.07 2.40 -4.45
N ARG A 111 -15.55 3.59 -4.05
CA ARG A 111 -15.58 4.77 -4.92
C ARG A 111 -14.17 5.31 -5.11
N TRP A 112 -13.43 5.47 -4.03
CA TRP A 112 -12.05 5.95 -4.09
C TRP A 112 -11.14 4.99 -4.87
N ARG A 113 -11.29 3.66 -4.68
CA ARG A 113 -10.61 2.65 -5.50
C ARG A 113 -10.88 2.83 -6.98
N ALA A 114 -12.16 3.02 -7.38
CA ALA A 114 -12.53 3.21 -8.78
C ALA A 114 -11.87 4.47 -9.36
N GLU A 115 -11.82 5.57 -8.61
CA GLU A 115 -11.14 6.81 -9.02
C GLU A 115 -9.63 6.59 -9.19
N VAL A 116 -8.99 5.88 -8.26
CA VAL A 116 -7.56 5.53 -8.32
C VAL A 116 -7.27 4.65 -9.54
N ILE A 117 -8.03 3.58 -9.76
CA ILE A 117 -7.86 2.67 -10.90
C ILE A 117 -8.02 3.43 -12.22
N ALA A 118 -9.04 4.28 -12.34
CA ALA A 118 -9.27 5.06 -13.54
C ALA A 118 -8.12 6.02 -13.83
N ALA A 119 -7.57 6.70 -12.81
CA ALA A 119 -6.44 7.60 -12.96
C ALA A 119 -5.17 6.85 -13.41
N TRP A 120 -4.87 5.69 -12.80
CA TRP A 120 -3.74 4.86 -13.19
C TRP A 120 -3.88 4.32 -14.61
N ALA A 121 -5.08 3.86 -15.01
CA ALA A 121 -5.36 3.41 -16.37
C ALA A 121 -5.18 4.54 -17.40
N ALA A 122 -5.63 5.76 -17.09
CA ALA A 122 -5.44 6.93 -17.92
C ALA A 122 -3.95 7.32 -18.05
N GLY A 123 -3.15 7.05 -17.01
CA GLY A 123 -1.69 7.18 -17.02
C GLY A 123 -0.95 6.07 -17.80
N GLY A 124 -1.67 5.12 -18.39
CA GLY A 124 -1.11 4.02 -19.19
C GLY A 124 -0.68 2.79 -18.38
N GLN A 125 -0.99 2.73 -17.09
CA GLN A 125 -0.62 1.65 -16.18
C GLN A 125 -1.86 1.14 -15.42
N ALA A 126 -2.74 0.40 -16.09
CA ALA A 126 -3.96 -0.12 -15.47
C ALA A 126 -3.63 -1.18 -14.39
N PRO A 127 -4.00 -0.96 -13.11
CA PRO A 127 -3.84 -1.97 -12.08
C PRO A 127 -4.80 -3.15 -12.31
N HIS A 128 -4.41 -4.32 -11.80
CA HIS A 128 -5.37 -5.40 -11.57
C HIS A 128 -6.42 -4.92 -10.54
N ASP A 129 -7.69 -4.95 -10.91
CA ASP A 129 -8.80 -4.50 -10.07
C ASP A 129 -9.29 -5.64 -9.19
N GLY A 130 -9.14 -5.49 -7.89
CA GLY A 130 -9.57 -6.46 -6.89
C GLY A 130 -8.45 -7.35 -6.38
N GLY A 131 -8.86 -8.35 -5.62
CA GLY A 131 -8.00 -9.32 -4.95
C GLY A 131 -7.87 -9.09 -3.45
N VAL A 132 -7.68 -10.20 -2.74
CA VAL A 132 -7.56 -10.21 -1.28
C VAL A 132 -6.11 -10.00 -0.87
N TYR A 133 -5.88 -8.98 -0.05
CA TYR A 133 -4.58 -8.72 0.55
C TYR A 133 -4.46 -9.43 1.89
N TRP A 134 -3.46 -10.31 2.05
CA TRP A 134 -3.15 -10.91 3.35
C TRP A 134 -2.08 -10.10 4.06
N GLN A 135 -2.36 -9.65 5.29
CA GLN A 135 -1.35 -8.99 6.12
C GLN A 135 -0.71 -9.96 7.10
N THR A 136 0.62 -10.03 7.05
CA THR A 136 1.47 -10.64 8.07
C THR A 136 2.11 -9.57 8.96
N LEU A 137 2.69 -9.98 10.09
CA LEU A 137 3.34 -9.04 11.02
C LEU A 137 4.74 -8.60 10.54
N GLY A 138 5.43 -9.46 9.78
CA GLY A 138 6.85 -9.27 9.50
C GLY A 138 7.72 -9.34 10.77
N PRO A 139 9.00 -8.93 10.76
CA PRO A 139 9.74 -8.45 9.60
C PRO A 139 10.26 -9.57 8.68
N ARG A 140 10.24 -10.85 9.14
CA ARG A 140 10.63 -11.99 8.33
C ARG A 140 9.58 -12.27 7.24
N PHE A 141 10.02 -12.81 6.14
CA PHE A 141 9.13 -13.40 5.14
C PHE A 141 8.49 -14.69 5.66
N GLU A 142 7.38 -15.05 5.04
CA GLU A 142 6.62 -16.25 5.31
C GLU A 142 7.40 -17.49 4.87
N THR A 143 7.22 -18.59 5.59
CA THR A 143 7.71 -19.91 5.18
C THR A 143 6.87 -20.45 4.03
N PRO A 144 7.36 -21.40 3.22
CA PRO A 144 6.55 -22.06 2.18
C PRO A 144 5.26 -22.68 2.74
N ALA A 145 5.28 -23.24 3.95
CA ALA A 145 4.08 -23.81 4.58
C ALA A 145 3.05 -22.73 4.98
N GLU A 146 3.51 -21.54 5.41
CA GLU A 146 2.63 -20.40 5.66
C GLU A 146 2.03 -19.90 4.33
N ILE A 147 2.83 -19.82 3.26
CA ILE A 147 2.38 -19.43 1.92
C ILE A 147 1.35 -20.43 1.36
N ASP A 148 1.54 -21.73 1.56
CA ASP A 148 0.59 -22.75 1.14
C ASP A 148 -0.79 -22.52 1.78
N VAL A 149 -0.81 -22.19 3.06
CA VAL A 149 -2.07 -21.87 3.78
C VAL A 149 -2.72 -20.60 3.28
N ILE A 150 -1.96 -19.50 3.17
CA ILE A 150 -2.56 -18.20 2.84
C ILE A 150 -2.91 -18.06 1.36
N SER A 151 -2.20 -18.73 0.46
CA SER A 151 -2.51 -18.76 -0.97
C SER A 151 -3.87 -19.36 -1.31
N ALA A 152 -4.43 -20.18 -0.42
CA ALA A 152 -5.80 -20.68 -0.58
C ALA A 152 -6.88 -19.59 -0.38
N HIS A 153 -6.53 -18.43 0.19
CA HIS A 153 -7.49 -17.42 0.64
C HIS A 153 -7.18 -16.00 0.19
N ALA A 154 -5.98 -15.74 -0.34
CA ALA A 154 -5.56 -14.40 -0.73
C ALA A 154 -4.77 -14.40 -2.04
N ASP A 155 -4.61 -13.23 -2.64
CA ASP A 155 -3.98 -13.02 -3.94
C ASP A 155 -2.61 -12.37 -3.82
N VAL A 156 -2.41 -11.53 -2.80
CA VAL A 156 -1.14 -10.89 -2.48
C VAL A 156 -0.88 -10.90 -0.98
N VAL A 157 0.39 -10.88 -0.59
CA VAL A 157 0.83 -10.83 0.81
C VAL A 157 1.74 -9.63 1.07
N GLY A 158 1.51 -8.96 2.20
CA GLY A 158 2.34 -7.84 2.64
C GLY A 158 2.18 -7.59 4.15
N MET A 159 2.72 -6.47 4.66
CA MET A 159 2.90 -6.31 6.10
C MET A 159 2.25 -5.03 6.69
N THR A 160 1.52 -4.21 5.89
CA THR A 160 1.16 -2.85 6.35
C THR A 160 -0.24 -2.36 5.97
N VAL A 161 -0.75 -2.72 4.80
CA VAL A 161 -1.94 -2.10 4.17
C VAL A 161 -3.22 -2.28 4.99
N ALA A 162 -3.45 -3.47 5.54
CA ALA A 162 -4.65 -3.72 6.33
C ALA A 162 -4.67 -2.90 7.63
N SER A 163 -3.50 -2.73 8.29
CA SER A 163 -3.38 -1.86 9.47
C SER A 163 -3.82 -0.43 9.17
N GLU A 164 -3.38 0.12 8.04
CA GLU A 164 -3.77 1.46 7.61
C GLU A 164 -5.25 1.54 7.24
N CYS A 165 -5.76 0.54 6.51
CA CYS A 165 -7.15 0.48 6.11
C CYS A 165 -8.12 0.43 7.33
N ILE A 166 -7.76 -0.32 8.38
CA ILE A 166 -8.50 -0.36 9.64
C ILE A 166 -8.56 1.03 10.28
N LEU A 167 -7.41 1.68 10.43
CA LEU A 167 -7.30 2.99 11.07
C LEU A 167 -7.95 4.10 10.24
N ALA A 168 -7.82 4.04 8.91
CA ALA A 168 -8.47 4.98 8.00
C ALA A 168 -10.00 4.95 8.18
N ARG A 169 -10.59 3.75 8.34
CA ARG A 169 -12.02 3.61 8.59
C ARG A 169 -12.47 4.26 9.89
N GLU A 170 -11.68 4.14 10.96
CA GLU A 170 -11.98 4.77 12.25
C GLU A 170 -11.90 6.31 12.19
N LEU A 171 -11.10 6.85 11.26
CA LEU A 171 -10.91 8.29 11.05
C LEU A 171 -11.77 8.87 9.92
N ASP A 172 -12.70 8.09 9.36
CA ASP A 172 -13.55 8.48 8.21
C ASP A 172 -12.73 8.92 6.97
N LEU A 173 -11.55 8.31 6.77
CA LEU A 173 -10.71 8.50 5.59
C LEU A 173 -11.05 7.44 4.53
N SER A 174 -11.35 7.86 3.29
CA SER A 174 -11.45 6.95 2.16
C SER A 174 -10.08 6.35 1.85
N TYR A 175 -9.94 5.02 1.87
CA TYR A 175 -8.65 4.35 1.73
C TYR A 175 -8.62 3.44 0.50
N ALA A 176 -7.56 3.59 -0.31
CA ALA A 176 -7.21 2.69 -1.40
C ALA A 176 -5.70 2.45 -1.41
N ALA A 177 -5.28 1.31 -1.95
CA ALA A 177 -3.87 0.99 -2.09
C ALA A 177 -3.54 0.56 -3.53
N ILE A 178 -2.36 0.96 -4.01
CA ILE A 178 -1.70 0.36 -5.17
C ILE A 178 -0.53 -0.46 -4.65
N CYS A 179 -0.62 -1.75 -4.87
CA CYS A 179 0.37 -2.75 -4.46
C CYS A 179 1.20 -3.17 -5.67
N MET A 180 2.50 -2.96 -5.62
CA MET A 180 3.45 -3.45 -6.62
C MET A 180 3.86 -4.87 -6.25
N VAL A 181 3.70 -5.80 -7.16
CA VAL A 181 4.24 -7.15 -7.01
C VAL A 181 5.75 -7.12 -7.22
N ASP A 182 6.51 -7.25 -6.15
CA ASP A 182 7.98 -7.25 -6.20
C ASP A 182 8.57 -8.66 -6.35
N ASN A 183 7.84 -9.69 -5.93
CA ASN A 183 8.25 -11.08 -6.03
C ASN A 183 7.04 -12.03 -6.05
N LEU A 184 7.24 -13.26 -6.46
CA LEU A 184 6.37 -14.38 -6.06
C LEU A 184 6.64 -14.71 -4.60
N ALA A 185 5.61 -15.02 -3.84
CA ALA A 185 5.75 -15.38 -2.43
C ALA A 185 6.61 -16.66 -2.28
N ASN A 186 7.27 -16.78 -1.13
CA ASN A 186 8.26 -17.84 -0.88
C ASN A 186 7.67 -19.24 -1.10
N GLY A 187 8.31 -20.03 -1.96
CA GLY A 187 7.88 -21.39 -2.32
C GLY A 187 6.94 -21.50 -3.51
N LEU A 188 6.48 -20.37 -4.09
CA LEU A 188 5.67 -20.38 -5.33
C LEU A 188 6.54 -20.22 -6.60
N GLY A 189 7.76 -19.72 -6.48
CA GLY A 189 8.74 -19.63 -7.58
C GLY A 189 9.65 -20.86 -7.63
N GLU A 190 10.38 -21.01 -8.74
CA GLU A 190 11.38 -22.09 -8.90
C GLU A 190 12.64 -21.88 -8.06
N ALA A 191 12.93 -20.65 -7.64
CA ALA A 191 14.10 -20.27 -6.85
C ALA A 191 13.69 -19.81 -5.43
N GLU A 192 14.59 -20.06 -4.46
CA GLU A 192 14.46 -19.41 -3.14
C GLU A 192 14.56 -17.90 -3.29
N LEU A 193 13.76 -17.19 -2.49
CA LEU A 193 13.74 -15.72 -2.44
C LEU A 193 15.13 -15.22 -2.06
N SER A 194 15.86 -14.64 -3.02
CA SER A 194 17.16 -14.03 -2.76
C SER A 194 17.01 -12.54 -2.49
N VAL A 195 17.65 -12.04 -1.45
CA VAL A 195 17.64 -10.61 -1.09
C VAL A 195 18.16 -9.74 -2.24
N ALA A 196 19.14 -10.23 -3.01
CA ALA A 196 19.73 -9.49 -4.12
C ALA A 196 18.76 -9.33 -5.32
N GLU A 197 18.01 -10.38 -5.66
CA GLU A 197 16.99 -10.34 -6.70
C GLU A 197 15.83 -9.43 -6.29
N LEU A 198 15.37 -9.55 -5.04
CA LEU A 198 14.35 -8.69 -4.48
C LEU A 198 14.72 -7.19 -4.58
N GLU A 199 15.96 -6.85 -4.27
CA GLU A 199 16.45 -5.48 -4.35
C GLU A 199 16.53 -4.96 -5.80
N ALA A 200 16.98 -5.81 -6.75
CA ALA A 200 17.01 -5.46 -8.16
C ALA A 200 15.60 -5.22 -8.74
N ASP A 201 14.63 -6.05 -8.36
CA ASP A 201 13.24 -5.90 -8.76
C ASP A 201 12.62 -4.64 -8.14
N ARG A 202 12.89 -4.36 -6.88
CA ARG A 202 12.46 -3.12 -6.22
C ARG A 202 12.96 -1.86 -6.92
N ILE A 203 14.22 -1.84 -7.35
CA ILE A 203 14.78 -0.68 -8.07
C ILE A 203 14.06 -0.46 -9.41
N ARG A 204 13.78 -1.53 -10.16
CA ARG A 204 13.02 -1.44 -11.42
C ARG A 204 11.59 -0.95 -11.16
N ASN A 205 10.92 -1.53 -10.18
CA ASN A 205 9.54 -1.24 -9.82
C ASN A 205 9.37 0.18 -9.25
N ALA A 206 10.38 0.69 -8.52
CA ALA A 206 10.36 2.06 -8.02
C ALA A 206 10.24 3.10 -9.14
N THR A 207 10.88 2.86 -10.30
CA THR A 207 10.73 3.75 -11.47
C THR A 207 9.31 3.71 -12.02
N VAL A 208 8.71 2.53 -12.15
CA VAL A 208 7.32 2.36 -12.62
C VAL A 208 6.34 3.08 -11.69
N LEU A 209 6.51 2.90 -10.38
CA LEU A 209 5.67 3.57 -9.37
C LEU A 209 5.84 5.09 -9.39
N ARG A 210 7.06 5.58 -9.50
CA ARG A 210 7.35 7.02 -9.59
C ARG A 210 6.66 7.65 -10.79
N ASP A 211 6.88 7.08 -11.97
CA ASP A 211 6.32 7.60 -13.21
C ASP A 211 4.78 7.51 -13.21
N GLY A 212 4.23 6.43 -12.67
CA GLY A 212 2.80 6.26 -12.45
C GLY A 212 2.23 7.32 -11.50
N LEU A 213 2.82 7.50 -10.33
CA LEU A 213 2.39 8.51 -9.36
C LEU A 213 2.45 9.93 -9.94
N ALA A 214 3.52 10.29 -10.64
CA ALA A 214 3.63 11.58 -11.30
C ALA A 214 2.50 11.83 -12.32
N ALA A 215 2.06 10.80 -13.03
CA ALA A 215 0.97 10.88 -13.99
C ALA A 215 -0.43 10.98 -13.34
N VAL A 216 -0.64 10.34 -12.17
CA VAL A 216 -1.97 10.27 -11.55
C VAL A 216 -2.22 11.37 -10.51
N LEU A 217 -1.19 11.88 -9.84
CA LEU A 217 -1.32 12.91 -8.81
C LEU A 217 -2.07 14.16 -9.28
N PRO A 218 -1.86 14.71 -10.50
CA PRO A 218 -2.63 15.83 -11.00
C PRO A 218 -4.14 15.54 -11.06
N GLN A 219 -4.51 14.31 -11.36
CA GLN A 219 -5.91 13.89 -11.50
C GLN A 219 -6.55 13.63 -10.13
N LEU A 220 -5.82 12.99 -9.22
CA LEU A 220 -6.30 12.63 -7.88
C LEU A 220 -6.21 13.79 -6.89
N GLY A 221 -5.24 14.68 -7.04
CA GLY A 221 -5.04 15.87 -6.22
C GLY A 221 -5.91 17.06 -6.63
N ALA A 222 -6.50 17.03 -7.83
CA ALA A 222 -7.40 18.07 -8.27
C ALA A 222 -8.59 18.17 -7.29
N VAL A 223 -8.66 19.29 -6.58
CA VAL A 223 -9.83 19.65 -5.78
C VAL A 223 -10.96 19.86 -6.79
N GLY A 224 -11.86 18.91 -6.91
CA GLY A 224 -13.06 19.11 -7.71
C GLY A 224 -13.87 20.28 -7.15
N PRO A 225 -14.58 21.01 -8.01
CA PRO A 225 -15.34 22.20 -7.61
C PRO A 225 -16.41 21.90 -6.56
#